data_588f717038950e5b80a15a78988d39a7
#
_entry.id   588f717038950e5b80a15a78988d39a7
#
_cell.length_a   1.000
_cell.length_b   1.000
_cell.length_c   1.000
_cell.angle_alpha   90.00
_cell.angle_beta   90.00
_cell.angle_gamma   90.00
#
_symmetry.space_group_name_H-M   'P 1'
#
loop_
_entity.id
_entity.type
_entity.pdbx_description
1 polymer ?
#
loop_
_entity_poly.entity_id
_entity_poly.type
_entity_poly.pdbx_seq_one_letter_code
_entity_poly.pdbx_strand_id
1 'polypeptide(L)'
;MRTIYIDSEYRCHLTNDGTMTAVETDRFDGMCDAYIEGYQYVPAGESWTRSDGVVFPGEMIAPWKDYAELDAAQREYEREQLAQYESALAEIEKALGV
;
A
#
# COMPACT_ATOMS: atom_id res chain seq x y z
N MET A 1 -3.82 11.33 -5.88
CA MET A 1 -3.47 11.58 -4.46
C MET A 1 -4.39 10.78 -3.56
N ARG A 2 -3.90 10.25 -2.51
CA ARG A 2 -4.63 9.39 -1.60
C ARG A 2 -4.38 9.83 -0.16
N THR A 3 -5.40 9.70 0.70
CA THR A 3 -5.26 9.97 2.15
C THR A 3 -4.97 8.65 2.85
N ILE A 4 -3.91 8.62 3.65
CA ILE A 4 -3.58 7.54 4.56
C ILE A 4 -3.64 8.06 6.00
N TYR A 5 -3.73 7.17 6.97
CA TYR A 5 -3.88 7.51 8.37
C TYR A 5 -2.76 6.88 9.19
N ILE A 6 -2.13 7.69 10.04
CA ILE A 6 -0.99 7.29 10.87
C ILE A 6 -1.48 7.10 12.31
N ASP A 7 -1.28 5.91 12.86
CA ASP A 7 -1.67 5.59 14.24
C ASP A 7 -0.64 6.05 15.27
N SER A 8 -0.90 5.77 16.55
CA SER A 8 -0.01 6.16 17.66
C SER A 8 1.35 5.45 17.61
N GLU A 9 1.45 4.33 16.88
CA GLU A 9 2.70 3.60 16.66
C GLU A 9 3.39 4.00 15.36
N TYR A 10 2.89 5.06 14.71
CA TYR A 10 3.39 5.62 13.44
C TYR A 10 3.22 4.70 12.23
N ARG A 11 2.31 3.75 12.30
CA ARG A 11 2.01 2.85 11.17
C ARG A 11 0.88 3.37 10.31
N CYS A 12 0.95 3.04 9.01
CA CYS A 12 -0.02 3.50 8.02
C CYS A 12 -1.25 2.60 7.97
N HIS A 13 -2.41 3.24 7.87
CA HIS A 13 -3.70 2.58 7.71
C HIS A 13 -4.51 3.28 6.63
N LEU A 14 -5.58 2.62 6.18
CA LEU A 14 -6.46 3.14 5.12
C LEU A 14 -7.72 3.78 5.66
N THR A 15 -8.05 3.49 6.92
CA THR A 15 -9.23 4.02 7.60
C THR A 15 -8.83 4.63 8.93
N ASN A 16 -9.53 5.70 9.32
CA ASN A 16 -9.29 6.40 10.57
C ASN A 16 -10.30 5.93 11.63
N ASP A 17 -9.79 5.50 12.79
CA ASP A 17 -10.62 5.14 13.93
C ASP A 17 -11.04 6.33 14.78
N GLY A 18 -10.65 7.54 14.41
CA GLY A 18 -10.89 8.78 15.14
C GLY A 18 -9.69 9.31 15.93
N THR A 19 -8.61 8.52 16.02
CA THR A 19 -7.40 8.87 16.79
C THR A 19 -6.15 9.05 15.91
N MET A 20 -6.27 8.74 14.63
CA MET A 20 -5.15 8.76 13.69
C MET A 20 -4.97 10.12 13.03
N THR A 21 -3.76 10.38 12.56
CA THR A 21 -3.42 11.60 11.81
C THR A 21 -3.53 11.33 10.32
N ALA A 22 -4.30 12.15 9.60
CA ALA A 22 -4.45 12.04 8.16
C ALA A 22 -3.24 12.66 7.43
N VAL A 23 -2.74 11.94 6.43
CA VAL A 23 -1.64 12.39 5.56
C VAL A 23 -2.03 12.16 4.11
N GLU A 24 -1.92 13.18 3.28
CA GLU A 24 -2.16 13.07 1.85
C GLU A 24 -0.85 12.77 1.13
N THR A 25 -0.86 11.79 0.23
CA THR A 25 0.32 11.40 -0.52
C THR A 25 -0.09 10.77 -1.86
N ASP A 26 0.74 10.95 -2.88
CA ASP A 26 0.61 10.28 -4.18
C ASP A 26 1.47 9.01 -4.28
N ARG A 27 2.27 8.73 -3.25
CA ARG A 27 3.22 7.62 -3.23
C ARG A 27 2.56 6.25 -3.38
N PHE A 28 1.32 6.11 -2.92
CA PHE A 28 0.61 4.84 -2.90
C PHE A 28 -0.46 4.71 -3.99
N ASP A 29 -0.46 5.60 -4.96
CA ASP A 29 -1.40 5.53 -6.06
C ASP A 29 -1.21 4.21 -6.83
N GLY A 30 -2.30 3.46 -7.00
CA GLY A 30 -2.27 2.15 -7.65
C GLY A 30 -1.81 0.98 -6.77
N MET A 31 -1.47 1.22 -5.50
CA MET A 31 -1.04 0.17 -4.58
C MET A 31 -2.21 -0.44 -3.81
N CYS A 32 -2.10 -1.73 -3.47
CA CYS A 32 -3.13 -2.42 -2.70
C CYS A 32 -3.05 -2.08 -1.21
N ASP A 33 -4.12 -2.41 -0.49
CA ASP A 33 -4.25 -2.11 0.94
C ASP A 33 -3.14 -2.78 1.77
N ALA A 34 -2.85 -4.04 1.50
CA ALA A 34 -1.82 -4.78 2.21
C ALA A 34 -0.42 -4.18 2.00
N TYR A 35 -0.15 -3.64 0.82
CA TYR A 35 1.10 -2.95 0.53
C TYR A 35 1.23 -1.69 1.39
N ILE A 36 0.19 -0.88 1.44
CA ILE A 36 0.17 0.38 2.19
C ILE A 36 0.32 0.13 3.70
N GLU A 37 -0.36 -0.87 4.22
CA GLU A 37 -0.30 -1.24 5.64
C GLU A 37 1.07 -1.78 6.07
N GLY A 38 1.94 -2.09 5.12
CA GLY A 38 3.32 -2.46 5.39
C GLY A 38 4.28 -1.27 5.57
N TYR A 39 3.77 -0.04 5.58
CA TYR A 39 4.56 1.18 5.72
C TYR A 39 4.32 1.85 7.06
N GLN A 40 5.23 2.75 7.43
CA GLN A 40 5.16 3.55 8.66
C GLN A 40 5.69 4.95 8.40
N TYR A 41 5.31 5.90 9.25
CA TYR A 41 5.91 7.23 9.28
C TYR A 41 7.10 7.21 10.24
N VAL A 42 8.25 7.71 9.81
CA VAL A 42 9.44 7.79 10.66
C VAL A 42 9.41 9.14 11.38
N PRO A 43 9.32 9.17 12.73
CA PRO A 43 9.27 10.45 13.48
C PRO A 43 10.52 11.29 13.29
N ALA A 44 10.38 12.60 13.51
CA ALA A 44 11.50 13.52 13.48
C ALA A 44 12.56 13.11 14.52
N GLY A 45 13.83 13.13 14.13
CA GLY A 45 14.94 12.75 15.01
C GLY A 45 15.23 11.26 15.06
N GLU A 46 14.42 10.43 14.40
CA GLU A 46 14.64 9.00 14.30
C GLU A 46 15.01 8.61 12.86
N SER A 47 15.36 7.35 12.67
CA SER A 47 15.62 6.79 11.35
C SER A 47 15.18 5.33 11.33
N TRP A 48 14.86 4.82 10.12
CA TRP A 48 14.51 3.44 9.90
C TRP A 48 15.45 2.85 8.84
N THR A 49 16.02 1.68 9.13
CA THR A 49 16.88 0.97 8.19
C THR A 49 16.14 -0.26 7.66
N ARG A 50 15.95 -0.30 6.35
CA ARG A 50 15.33 -1.45 5.67
C ARG A 50 16.31 -2.64 5.67
N SER A 51 15.80 -3.87 5.46
CA SER A 51 16.59 -5.10 5.46
C SER A 51 17.73 -5.12 4.44
N ASP A 52 17.61 -4.35 3.35
CA ASP A 52 18.66 -4.20 2.33
C ASP A 52 19.69 -3.12 2.64
N GLY A 53 19.61 -2.48 3.81
CA GLY A 53 20.55 -1.47 4.26
C GLY A 53 20.19 -0.03 3.88
N VAL A 54 19.08 0.19 3.17
CA VAL A 54 18.62 1.55 2.84
C VAL A 54 18.09 2.24 4.09
N VAL A 55 18.59 3.44 4.37
CA VAL A 55 18.19 4.22 5.56
C VAL A 55 17.18 5.29 5.15
N PHE A 56 16.06 5.35 5.89
CA PHE A 56 15.05 6.39 5.74
C PHE A 56 15.16 7.35 6.92
N PRO A 57 15.43 8.63 6.67
CA PRO A 57 15.51 9.62 7.75
C PRO A 57 14.14 9.99 8.28
N GLY A 58 14.10 10.74 9.37
CA GLY A 58 12.86 11.20 9.99
C GLY A 58 12.00 12.06 9.07
N GLU A 59 10.70 12.05 9.34
CA GLU A 59 9.66 12.74 8.59
C GLU A 59 9.44 12.15 7.19
N MET A 60 9.81 10.87 7.00
CA MET A 60 9.56 10.13 5.76
C MET A 60 8.68 8.91 6.01
N ILE A 61 7.99 8.47 4.95
CA ILE A 61 7.24 7.21 4.95
C ILE A 61 8.19 6.10 4.51
N ALA A 62 8.31 5.05 5.33
CA ALA A 62 9.24 3.95 5.11
C ALA A 62 8.56 2.59 5.29
N PRO A 63 8.97 1.53 4.57
CA PRO A 63 8.42 0.20 4.78
C PRO A 63 8.90 -0.39 6.12
N TRP A 64 7.97 -0.91 6.92
CA TRP A 64 8.34 -1.65 8.13
C TRP A 64 8.32 -3.16 7.91
N LYS A 65 7.64 -3.63 6.86
CA LYS A 65 7.72 -5.03 6.42
C LYS A 65 8.86 -5.22 5.43
N ASP A 66 9.31 -6.45 5.27
CA ASP A 66 10.30 -6.79 4.25
C ASP A 66 9.78 -6.46 2.86
N TYR A 67 10.66 -5.94 2.03
CA TYR A 67 10.32 -5.56 0.67
C TYR A 67 9.74 -6.73 -0.14
N ALA A 68 10.24 -7.94 0.10
CA ALA A 68 9.73 -9.15 -0.54
C ALA A 68 8.27 -9.42 -0.20
N GLU A 69 7.85 -9.16 1.04
CA GLU A 69 6.45 -9.31 1.47
C GLU A 69 5.55 -8.27 0.81
N LEU A 70 6.02 -7.03 0.73
CA LEU A 70 5.28 -5.94 0.07
C LEU A 70 5.08 -6.23 -1.42
N ASP A 71 6.13 -6.67 -2.07
CA ASP A 71 6.12 -6.98 -3.50
C ASP A 71 5.20 -8.17 -3.78
N ALA A 72 5.23 -9.21 -2.94
CA ALA A 72 4.35 -10.35 -3.06
C ALA A 72 2.86 -9.96 -2.91
N ALA A 73 2.54 -9.09 -1.95
CA ALA A 73 1.19 -8.59 -1.74
C ALA A 73 0.68 -7.81 -2.96
N GLN A 74 1.53 -6.96 -3.53
CA GLN A 74 1.17 -6.17 -4.71
C GLN A 74 0.98 -7.06 -5.94
N ARG A 75 1.82 -8.05 -6.14
CA ARG A 75 1.70 -9.00 -7.24
C ARG A 75 0.42 -9.83 -7.15
N GLU A 76 0.06 -10.26 -5.96
CA GLU A 76 -1.19 -11.00 -5.74
C GLU A 76 -2.40 -10.13 -6.05
N TYR A 77 -2.39 -8.88 -5.62
CA TYR A 77 -3.44 -7.92 -5.94
C TYR A 77 -3.58 -7.70 -7.45
N GLU A 78 -2.48 -7.49 -8.14
CA GLU A 78 -2.47 -7.28 -9.60
C GLU A 78 -3.00 -8.53 -10.33
N ARG A 79 -2.65 -9.71 -9.85
CA ARG A 79 -3.14 -10.98 -10.39
C ARG A 79 -4.65 -11.11 -10.22
N GLU A 80 -5.18 -10.76 -9.06
CA GLU A 80 -6.61 -10.77 -8.82
C GLU A 80 -7.35 -9.78 -9.71
N GLN A 81 -6.81 -8.58 -9.91
CA GLN A 81 -7.37 -7.58 -10.80
C GLN A 81 -7.41 -8.07 -12.25
N LEU A 82 -6.35 -8.72 -12.70
CA LEU A 82 -6.28 -9.28 -14.04
C LEU A 82 -7.30 -10.41 -14.22
N ALA A 83 -7.45 -11.29 -13.24
CA ALA A 83 -8.44 -12.36 -13.27
C ALA A 83 -9.86 -11.82 -13.37
N GLN A 84 -10.19 -10.77 -12.61
CA GLN A 84 -11.49 -10.11 -12.68
C GLN A 84 -11.73 -9.46 -14.04
N TYR A 85 -10.72 -8.85 -14.62
CA TYR A 85 -10.80 -8.23 -15.94
C TYR A 85 -11.05 -9.29 -17.02
N GLU A 86 -10.35 -10.41 -17.00
CA GLU A 86 -10.54 -11.52 -17.93
C GLU A 86 -11.93 -12.12 -17.81
N SER A 87 -12.43 -12.28 -16.59
CA SER A 87 -13.79 -12.78 -16.32
C SER A 87 -14.85 -11.83 -16.89
N ALA A 88 -14.67 -10.52 -16.72
CA ALA A 88 -15.57 -9.52 -17.26
C ALA A 88 -15.58 -9.53 -18.79
N LEU A 89 -14.42 -9.69 -19.43
CA LEU A 89 -14.32 -9.81 -20.88
C LEU A 89 -15.04 -11.05 -21.40
N ALA A 90 -14.89 -12.19 -20.72
CA ALA A 90 -15.56 -13.43 -21.09
C ALA A 90 -17.09 -13.29 -21.03
N GLU A 91 -17.62 -12.59 -20.04
CA GLU A 91 -19.03 -12.31 -19.91
C GLU A 91 -19.53 -11.38 -21.02
N ILE A 92 -18.77 -10.36 -21.38
CA ILE A 92 -19.11 -9.45 -22.48
C ILE A 92 -19.14 -10.19 -23.80
N GLU A 93 -18.15 -11.02 -24.09
CA GLU A 93 -18.09 -11.82 -25.31
C GLU A 93 -19.27 -12.76 -25.39
N LYS A 94 -19.64 -13.40 -24.30
CA LYS A 94 -20.78 -14.29 -24.22
C LYS A 94 -22.10 -13.55 -24.48
N ALA A 95 -22.27 -12.34 -23.91
CA ALA A 95 -23.45 -11.52 -24.11
C ALA A 95 -23.58 -11.04 -25.55
N LEU A 96 -22.48 -10.85 -26.27
CA LEU A 96 -22.46 -10.45 -27.66
C LEU A 96 -22.63 -11.64 -28.64
N GLY A 97 -22.70 -12.85 -28.12
CA GLY A 97 -22.86 -14.05 -28.93
C GLY A 97 -21.61 -14.47 -29.70
N VAL A 98 -20.46 -14.09 -29.19
CA VAL A 98 -19.16 -14.43 -29.80
C VAL A 98 -18.51 -15.61 -29.11
#